data_397727a252d0d76c2902b96036741670
#
_entry.id   397727a252d0d76c2902b96036741670
#
_cell.length_a   1.000
_cell.length_b   1.000
_cell.length_c   1.000
_cell.angle_alpha   90.00
_cell.angle_beta   90.00
_cell.angle_gamma   90.00
#
_symmetry.space_group_name_H-M   'P 1'
#
loop_
_entity.id
_entity.type
_entity.pdbx_description
1 polymer ?
#
loop_
_entity_poly.entity_id
_entity_poly.type
_entity_poly.pdbx_seq_one_letter_code
_entity_poly.pdbx_strand_id
1 'polypeptide(L)'
;MEERNVYQDISRRTDGDVYIGVVGPVRTGKSTFIKRFMDSLVLPNIRDEAVYRRTVDELPQSAAGRTIMTTEPKFIPEESVEINLGGNTTFNVRMIDCVGYIVNSAIGYSEEDEPRMVKTPWSNEAIPFDDAAEIGTKKVITDHSTIGLVITTDGTISDIPREDYIESEKRVINELKAINKPFIILLNSVDPTADETIRLSNEMTAEYKVPVIPVSCMELDETEIKRILAQLLFEFPIREIKVDIPKWVVKLDKDHWLKSVVFDSIKKNAAKIEKIRQIQQIISDIEQCEYITSAKVTSLDLGKGYAEMAVSIESELFYKVISEETGLDITEEYELLNCIKTLSQKQKEFDKIAQAYEQVQETGYGIVMPTIDELTLDEPQIIKQSGKYGIKLKASAPSIHMMKIFTQTEVTPIVGSEQQSEELVSYLLREFDENPEKIWESNIFGKSVHELVNEGLHNKLYRMPADARRRIGETVEKIINDGCNGLICIIL
;
A
#
# COMPACT_ATOMS: atom_id res chain seq x y z
N MET A 1 -20.76 13.23 1.95
CA MET A 1 -20.19 12.84 0.65
C MET A 1 -20.51 14.00 -0.29
N GLU A 2 -19.50 14.73 -0.73
CA GLU A 2 -19.68 15.73 -1.80
C GLU A 2 -20.28 15.01 -3.01
N GLU A 3 -21.31 15.58 -3.62
CA GLU A 3 -21.85 15.05 -4.87
C GLU A 3 -20.73 14.95 -5.90
N ARG A 4 -20.34 13.74 -6.22
CA ARG A 4 -19.31 13.48 -7.22
C ARG A 4 -19.72 14.06 -8.56
N ASN A 5 -18.93 14.99 -9.06
CA ASN A 5 -19.14 15.54 -10.39
C ASN A 5 -18.54 14.59 -11.44
N VAL A 6 -19.36 13.68 -11.96
CA VAL A 6 -19.00 12.68 -12.99
C VAL A 6 -18.34 13.33 -14.20
N TYR A 7 -18.81 14.49 -14.61
CA TYR A 7 -18.28 15.22 -15.75
C TYR A 7 -16.85 15.74 -15.50
N GLN A 8 -16.58 16.19 -14.28
CA GLN A 8 -15.23 16.60 -13.89
C GLN A 8 -14.25 15.42 -13.87
N ASP A 9 -14.71 14.26 -13.43
CA ASP A 9 -13.89 13.04 -13.40
C ASP A 9 -13.58 12.53 -14.81
N ILE A 10 -14.56 12.55 -15.72
CA ILE A 10 -14.36 12.24 -17.15
C ILE A 10 -13.35 13.20 -17.77
N SER A 11 -13.54 14.51 -17.58
CA SER A 11 -12.62 15.53 -18.11
C SER A 11 -11.17 15.28 -17.66
N ARG A 12 -10.95 14.97 -16.39
CA ARG A 12 -9.62 14.67 -15.85
C ARG A 12 -9.01 13.38 -16.43
N ARG A 13 -9.87 12.38 -16.73
CA ARG A 13 -9.43 11.11 -17.32
C ARG A 13 -9.01 11.23 -18.77
N THR A 14 -9.59 12.15 -19.48
CA THR A 14 -9.39 12.36 -20.91
C THR A 14 -8.58 13.61 -21.23
N ASP A 15 -7.94 14.20 -20.21
CA ASP A 15 -7.17 15.44 -20.31
C ASP A 15 -7.93 16.60 -20.97
N GLY A 16 -9.25 16.63 -20.74
CA GLY A 16 -10.16 17.64 -21.27
C GLY A 16 -10.77 17.30 -22.63
N ASP A 17 -10.35 16.22 -23.29
CA ASP A 17 -10.83 15.81 -24.61
C ASP A 17 -11.67 14.53 -24.54
N VAL A 18 -12.99 14.67 -24.48
CA VAL A 18 -13.96 13.56 -24.41
C VAL A 18 -14.38 13.15 -25.83
N TYR A 19 -13.55 12.36 -26.48
CA TYR A 19 -13.81 11.83 -27.82
C TYR A 19 -14.37 10.42 -27.74
N ILE A 20 -15.67 10.27 -28.06
CA ILE A 20 -16.42 9.04 -27.86
C ILE A 20 -16.59 8.32 -29.21
N GLY A 21 -15.92 7.18 -29.37
CA GLY A 21 -16.12 6.29 -30.50
C GLY A 21 -17.36 5.42 -30.28
N VAL A 22 -18.42 5.60 -31.07
CA VAL A 22 -19.64 4.81 -31.00
C VAL A 22 -19.55 3.71 -32.02
N VAL A 23 -19.45 2.47 -31.59
CA VAL A 23 -19.22 1.29 -32.42
C VAL A 23 -20.25 0.21 -32.13
N GLY A 24 -20.27 -0.82 -32.95
CA GLY A 24 -21.19 -1.95 -32.79
C GLY A 24 -21.74 -2.42 -34.14
N PRO A 25 -22.57 -3.44 -34.14
CA PRO A 25 -23.20 -3.93 -35.36
C PRO A 25 -24.09 -2.86 -36.05
N VAL A 26 -24.34 -3.01 -37.33
CA VAL A 26 -25.27 -2.12 -38.06
C VAL A 26 -26.66 -2.19 -37.44
N ARG A 27 -27.42 -1.09 -37.54
CA ARG A 27 -28.84 -1.03 -37.11
C ARG A 27 -29.09 -1.22 -35.60
N THR A 28 -28.11 -1.04 -34.78
CA THR A 28 -28.24 -1.13 -33.31
C THR A 28 -28.62 0.18 -32.63
N GLY A 29 -28.82 1.27 -33.41
CA GLY A 29 -29.22 2.57 -32.86
C GLY A 29 -28.06 3.55 -32.57
N LYS A 30 -26.84 3.32 -33.09
CA LYS A 30 -25.67 4.19 -32.92
C LYS A 30 -25.96 5.65 -33.23
N SER A 31 -26.42 5.97 -34.43
CA SER A 31 -26.71 7.34 -34.84
C SER A 31 -27.86 7.98 -34.03
N THR A 32 -28.82 7.18 -33.56
CA THR A 32 -29.88 7.61 -32.65
C THR A 32 -29.30 8.02 -31.29
N PHE A 33 -28.42 7.19 -30.73
CA PHE A 33 -27.71 7.47 -29.50
C PHE A 33 -26.91 8.77 -29.63
N ILE A 34 -26.10 8.92 -30.66
CA ILE A 34 -25.29 10.12 -30.91
C ILE A 34 -26.19 11.35 -30.95
N LYS A 35 -27.27 11.30 -31.72
CA LYS A 35 -28.20 12.42 -31.81
C LYS A 35 -28.78 12.78 -30.46
N ARG A 36 -29.27 11.82 -29.68
CA ARG A 36 -29.85 12.06 -28.36
C ARG A 36 -28.82 12.55 -27.33
N PHE A 37 -27.61 12.01 -27.38
CA PHE A 37 -26.51 12.50 -26.55
C PHE A 37 -26.20 13.97 -26.83
N MET A 38 -26.13 14.33 -28.12
CA MET A 38 -25.88 15.71 -28.52
C MET A 38 -27.04 16.63 -28.14
N ASP A 39 -28.29 16.21 -28.39
CA ASP A 39 -29.50 16.99 -28.06
C ASP A 39 -29.64 17.20 -26.54
N SER A 40 -29.37 16.20 -25.72
CA SER A 40 -29.61 16.24 -24.28
C SER A 40 -28.46 16.85 -23.48
N LEU A 41 -27.21 16.65 -23.90
CA LEU A 41 -26.05 17.11 -23.13
C LEU A 41 -25.23 18.19 -23.81
N VAL A 42 -24.98 18.09 -25.13
CA VAL A 42 -24.00 18.98 -25.79
C VAL A 42 -24.64 20.27 -26.22
N LEU A 43 -25.71 20.24 -27.05
CA LEU A 43 -26.35 21.40 -27.60
C LEU A 43 -26.83 22.41 -26.52
N PRO A 44 -27.46 21.98 -25.40
CA PRO A 44 -27.90 22.94 -24.37
C PRO A 44 -26.75 23.70 -23.69
N ASN A 45 -25.50 23.15 -23.77
CA ASN A 45 -24.33 23.72 -23.11
C ASN A 45 -23.38 24.47 -24.05
N ILE A 46 -23.72 24.61 -25.34
CA ILE A 46 -23.00 25.45 -26.31
C ILE A 46 -23.43 26.91 -26.12
N ARG A 47 -22.45 27.81 -25.90
CA ARG A 47 -22.71 29.25 -25.71
C ARG A 47 -22.69 30.06 -27.00
N ASP A 48 -21.91 29.63 -27.99
CA ASP A 48 -21.75 30.30 -29.27
C ASP A 48 -22.83 29.85 -30.26
N GLU A 49 -23.64 30.79 -30.75
CA GLU A 49 -24.76 30.51 -31.65
C GLU A 49 -24.31 29.98 -33.01
N ALA A 50 -23.16 30.43 -33.52
CA ALA A 50 -22.64 29.95 -34.79
C ALA A 50 -22.15 28.48 -34.67
N VAL A 51 -21.50 28.17 -33.56
CA VAL A 51 -21.10 26.79 -33.23
C VAL A 51 -22.33 25.91 -33.02
N TYR A 52 -23.34 26.40 -32.31
CA TYR A 52 -24.61 25.68 -32.12
C TYR A 52 -25.27 25.30 -33.44
N ARG A 53 -25.48 26.28 -34.37
CA ARG A 53 -26.11 26.02 -35.69
C ARG A 53 -25.33 25.02 -36.51
N ARG A 54 -23.99 25.19 -36.56
CA ARG A 54 -23.13 24.24 -37.28
C ARG A 54 -23.25 22.80 -36.70
N THR A 55 -23.20 22.67 -35.36
CA THR A 55 -23.34 21.38 -34.71
C THR A 55 -24.68 20.71 -34.99
N VAL A 56 -25.78 21.48 -35.03
CA VAL A 56 -27.12 20.98 -35.38
C VAL A 56 -27.16 20.44 -36.83
N ASP A 57 -26.53 21.18 -37.77
CA ASP A 57 -26.48 20.75 -39.19
C ASP A 57 -25.65 19.46 -39.42
N GLU A 58 -24.67 19.21 -38.52
CA GLU A 58 -23.79 18.02 -38.59
C GLU A 58 -24.37 16.79 -37.89
N LEU A 59 -25.53 16.90 -37.23
CA LEU A 59 -26.16 15.77 -36.55
C LEU A 59 -26.56 14.65 -37.52
N PRO A 60 -26.41 13.38 -37.12
CA PRO A 60 -26.77 12.28 -37.97
C PRO A 60 -28.28 12.20 -38.19
N GLN A 61 -28.67 11.93 -39.42
CA GLN A 61 -30.07 11.67 -39.75
C GLN A 61 -30.39 10.18 -39.50
N SER A 62 -31.34 9.91 -38.62
CA SER A 62 -31.79 8.55 -38.32
C SER A 62 -32.63 8.04 -39.52
N ALA A 63 -32.16 7.01 -40.21
CA ALA A 63 -32.89 6.36 -41.26
C ALA A 63 -33.61 5.09 -40.76
N ALA A 64 -34.90 4.94 -41.07
CA ALA A 64 -35.65 3.72 -40.80
C ALA A 64 -35.36 2.67 -41.91
N GLY A 65 -35.45 1.35 -41.58
CA GLY A 65 -35.31 0.23 -42.54
C GLY A 65 -33.98 -0.53 -42.41
N ARG A 66 -33.77 -1.50 -43.34
CA ARG A 66 -32.62 -2.45 -43.31
C ARG A 66 -31.40 -1.98 -44.11
N THR A 67 -31.47 -0.88 -44.86
CA THR A 67 -30.41 -0.45 -45.80
C THR A 67 -29.30 0.32 -45.06
N ILE A 68 -28.04 -0.01 -45.32
CA ILE A 68 -26.86 0.67 -44.78
C ILE A 68 -26.56 1.88 -45.68
N MET A 69 -26.55 3.07 -45.10
CA MET A 69 -26.35 4.34 -45.83
C MET A 69 -24.97 4.95 -45.63
N THR A 70 -24.32 4.69 -44.51
CA THR A 70 -23.01 5.30 -44.14
C THR A 70 -21.88 4.41 -44.60
N THR A 71 -20.91 4.96 -45.34
CA THR A 71 -19.74 4.26 -45.87
C THR A 71 -18.45 4.64 -45.17
N GLU A 72 -18.44 5.75 -44.44
CA GLU A 72 -17.26 6.28 -43.76
C GLU A 72 -17.60 6.76 -42.31
N PRO A 73 -16.67 6.64 -41.38
CA PRO A 73 -16.83 7.23 -40.03
C PRO A 73 -17.03 8.73 -40.15
N LYS A 74 -17.95 9.28 -39.35
CA LYS A 74 -18.21 10.72 -39.27
C LYS A 74 -17.89 11.25 -37.89
N PHE A 75 -17.20 12.38 -37.87
CA PHE A 75 -16.97 13.14 -36.65
C PHE A 75 -18.15 14.10 -36.44
N ILE A 76 -18.70 14.12 -35.20
CA ILE A 76 -19.92 14.87 -34.88
C ILE A 76 -19.69 15.58 -33.52
N PRO A 77 -19.54 16.88 -33.51
CA PRO A 77 -19.29 17.74 -34.69
C PRO A 77 -17.90 17.46 -35.33
N GLU A 78 -17.66 17.97 -36.54
CA GLU A 78 -16.39 17.80 -37.26
C GLU A 78 -15.22 18.38 -36.45
N GLU A 79 -15.40 19.55 -35.82
CA GLU A 79 -14.51 20.12 -34.82
C GLU A 79 -15.10 19.92 -33.42
N SER A 80 -14.25 19.53 -32.45
CA SER A 80 -14.69 19.35 -31.06
C SER A 80 -15.29 20.65 -30.49
N VAL A 81 -16.34 20.50 -29.69
CA VAL A 81 -17.04 21.63 -29.07
C VAL A 81 -16.77 21.64 -27.58
N GLU A 82 -16.32 22.81 -27.07
CA GLU A 82 -16.20 23.03 -25.65
C GLU A 82 -17.58 23.22 -25.02
N ILE A 83 -17.89 22.41 -24.04
CA ILE A 83 -19.11 22.54 -23.23
C ILE A 83 -18.77 22.85 -21.78
N ASN A 84 -19.66 23.58 -21.11
CA ASN A 84 -19.53 23.96 -19.71
C ASN A 84 -20.75 23.44 -18.92
N LEU A 85 -20.49 22.46 -18.05
CA LEU A 85 -21.52 21.76 -17.27
C LEU A 85 -21.69 22.31 -15.85
N GLY A 86 -21.19 23.53 -15.60
CA GLY A 86 -21.24 24.16 -14.28
C GLY A 86 -20.04 23.80 -13.39
N GLY A 87 -19.86 24.52 -12.26
CA GLY A 87 -18.83 24.21 -11.27
C GLY A 87 -17.38 24.22 -11.77
N ASN A 88 -17.03 25.04 -12.77
CA ASN A 88 -15.72 25.07 -13.44
C ASN A 88 -15.35 23.77 -14.21
N THR A 89 -16.35 22.97 -14.60
CA THR A 89 -16.10 21.78 -15.40
C THR A 89 -16.32 22.10 -16.87
N THR A 90 -15.23 22.21 -17.62
CA THR A 90 -15.22 22.36 -19.07
C THR A 90 -14.47 21.20 -19.70
N PHE A 91 -14.93 20.73 -20.84
CA PHE A 91 -14.21 19.78 -21.69
C PHE A 91 -14.71 19.83 -23.14
N ASN A 92 -13.87 19.38 -24.04
CA ASN A 92 -14.18 19.27 -25.44
C ASN A 92 -14.92 17.95 -25.70
N VAL A 93 -16.04 18.02 -26.40
CA VAL A 93 -16.79 16.80 -26.80
C VAL A 93 -16.76 16.62 -28.30
N ARG A 94 -16.58 15.39 -28.68
CA ARG A 94 -16.67 14.93 -30.07
C ARG A 94 -17.15 13.48 -30.10
N MET A 95 -18.23 13.26 -30.82
CA MET A 95 -18.74 11.91 -31.08
C MET A 95 -18.21 11.42 -32.42
N ILE A 96 -17.98 10.14 -32.54
CA ILE A 96 -17.53 9.54 -33.80
C ILE A 96 -18.49 8.43 -34.12
N ASP A 97 -19.29 8.64 -35.20
CA ASP A 97 -20.22 7.64 -35.73
C ASP A 97 -19.48 6.70 -36.68
N CYS A 98 -19.29 5.46 -36.25
CA CYS A 98 -18.64 4.44 -37.04
C CYS A 98 -19.64 3.69 -37.93
N VAL A 99 -19.16 3.24 -39.05
CA VAL A 99 -19.89 2.29 -39.92
C VAL A 99 -20.17 1.06 -39.12
N GLY A 100 -21.09 0.45 -38.81
CA GLY A 100 -21.22 -0.76 -37.99
C GLY A 100 -20.71 -2.00 -38.70
N TYR A 101 -20.38 -2.98 -37.90
CA TYR A 101 -20.08 -4.32 -38.41
C TYR A 101 -21.33 -4.94 -39.03
N ILE A 102 -21.15 -5.61 -40.18
CA ILE A 102 -22.26 -6.16 -40.93
C ILE A 102 -22.86 -7.34 -40.17
N VAL A 103 -24.18 -7.46 -40.27
CA VAL A 103 -24.95 -8.62 -39.78
C VAL A 103 -25.59 -9.34 -40.99
N ASN A 104 -25.72 -10.64 -40.89
CA ASN A 104 -26.13 -11.49 -42.00
C ASN A 104 -27.46 -11.09 -42.64
N SER A 105 -28.39 -10.54 -41.87
CA SER A 105 -29.71 -10.10 -42.35
C SER A 105 -29.78 -8.64 -42.80
N ALA A 106 -28.66 -7.90 -42.78
CA ALA A 106 -28.64 -6.52 -43.27
C ALA A 106 -28.66 -6.46 -44.77
N ILE A 107 -29.27 -5.39 -45.35
CA ILE A 107 -29.37 -5.17 -46.80
C ILE A 107 -28.48 -3.98 -47.18
N GLY A 108 -27.80 -4.06 -48.33
CA GLY A 108 -27.04 -2.95 -48.92
C GLY A 108 -25.53 -3.04 -48.79
N TYR A 109 -25.00 -4.23 -48.39
CA TYR A 109 -23.58 -4.53 -48.44
C TYR A 109 -23.14 -5.28 -49.69
N SER A 110 -24.10 -5.81 -50.49
CA SER A 110 -23.88 -6.44 -51.80
C SER A 110 -24.69 -5.73 -52.86
N GLU A 111 -24.17 -5.67 -54.07
CA GLU A 111 -24.83 -5.23 -55.31
C GLU A 111 -24.81 -6.39 -56.29
N GLU A 112 -25.97 -6.85 -56.75
CA GLU A 112 -26.13 -7.97 -57.74
C GLU A 112 -25.36 -9.25 -57.33
N ASP A 113 -25.41 -9.66 -56.05
CA ASP A 113 -24.69 -10.80 -55.44
C ASP A 113 -23.14 -10.68 -55.36
N GLU A 114 -22.55 -9.53 -55.72
CA GLU A 114 -21.14 -9.25 -55.53
C GLU A 114 -20.93 -8.29 -54.33
N PRO A 115 -19.78 -8.38 -53.62
CA PRO A 115 -19.43 -7.46 -52.54
C PRO A 115 -19.38 -6.03 -53.06
N ARG A 116 -20.10 -5.11 -52.42
CA ARG A 116 -20.05 -3.68 -52.77
C ARG A 116 -18.64 -3.14 -52.51
N MET A 117 -18.00 -2.62 -53.57
CA MET A 117 -16.67 -2.03 -53.51
C MET A 117 -16.73 -0.55 -53.17
N VAL A 118 -15.93 -0.10 -52.18
CA VAL A 118 -15.87 1.29 -51.72
C VAL A 118 -14.44 1.83 -51.72
N LYS A 119 -14.28 3.11 -52.03
CA LYS A 119 -13.01 3.82 -51.85
C LYS A 119 -12.98 4.46 -50.49
N THR A 120 -11.87 4.32 -49.78
CA THR A 120 -11.67 4.90 -48.43
C THR A 120 -10.43 5.79 -48.41
N PRO A 121 -10.35 6.78 -47.52
CA PRO A 121 -9.17 7.64 -47.41
C PRO A 121 -7.87 6.92 -47.06
N TRP A 122 -7.95 5.69 -46.59
CA TRP A 122 -6.82 4.87 -46.14
C TRP A 122 -6.44 3.73 -47.07
N SER A 123 -7.13 3.59 -48.23
CA SER A 123 -6.77 2.64 -49.25
C SER A 123 -6.75 3.29 -50.64
N ASN A 124 -5.67 3.07 -51.38
CA ASN A 124 -5.54 3.57 -52.75
C ASN A 124 -6.42 2.80 -53.76
N GLU A 125 -6.84 1.60 -53.42
CA GLU A 125 -7.70 0.75 -54.23
C GLU A 125 -9.08 0.61 -53.57
N ALA A 126 -10.11 0.36 -54.40
CA ALA A 126 -11.43 0.04 -53.88
C ALA A 126 -11.37 -1.30 -53.15
N ILE A 127 -11.89 -1.35 -51.94
CA ILE A 127 -11.92 -2.54 -51.08
C ILE A 127 -13.38 -2.94 -50.81
N PRO A 128 -13.65 -4.20 -50.46
CA PRO A 128 -14.99 -4.62 -50.05
C PRO A 128 -15.51 -3.75 -48.92
N PHE A 129 -16.79 -3.48 -48.90
CA PHE A 129 -17.44 -2.63 -47.91
C PHE A 129 -17.23 -3.15 -46.49
N ASP A 130 -17.22 -4.47 -46.30
CA ASP A 130 -17.00 -5.15 -45.03
C ASP A 130 -15.62 -4.82 -44.47
N ASP A 131 -14.59 -4.97 -45.32
CA ASP A 131 -13.20 -4.65 -44.95
C ASP A 131 -13.03 -3.16 -44.68
N ALA A 132 -13.68 -2.31 -45.45
CA ALA A 132 -13.65 -0.85 -45.25
C ALA A 132 -14.28 -0.44 -43.89
N ALA A 133 -15.43 -1.04 -43.56
CA ALA A 133 -16.12 -0.80 -42.30
C ALA A 133 -15.27 -1.23 -41.07
N GLU A 134 -14.62 -2.39 -41.20
CA GLU A 134 -13.73 -2.92 -40.16
C GLU A 134 -12.50 -2.03 -39.94
N ILE A 135 -11.76 -1.72 -41.01
CA ILE A 135 -10.56 -0.87 -40.94
C ILE A 135 -10.92 0.52 -40.40
N GLY A 136 -12.03 1.10 -40.90
CA GLY A 136 -12.50 2.40 -40.46
C GLY A 136 -12.87 2.42 -38.98
N THR A 137 -13.60 1.43 -38.51
CA THR A 137 -13.98 1.30 -37.08
C THR A 137 -12.75 1.12 -36.21
N LYS A 138 -11.83 0.25 -36.59
CA LYS A 138 -10.58 0.02 -35.84
C LYS A 138 -9.74 1.30 -35.74
N LYS A 139 -9.55 2.04 -36.83
CA LYS A 139 -8.81 3.32 -36.83
C LYS A 139 -9.47 4.36 -35.93
N VAL A 140 -10.80 4.50 -36.04
CA VAL A 140 -11.52 5.45 -35.16
C VAL A 140 -11.29 5.15 -33.70
N ILE A 141 -11.42 3.89 -33.31
CA ILE A 141 -11.22 3.49 -31.92
C ILE A 141 -9.78 3.72 -31.51
N THR A 142 -8.81 3.30 -32.33
CA THR A 142 -7.39 3.35 -31.94
C THR A 142 -6.85 4.78 -31.90
N ASP A 143 -7.10 5.55 -32.96
CA ASP A 143 -6.38 6.80 -33.20
C ASP A 143 -7.16 8.06 -32.79
N HIS A 144 -8.51 7.99 -32.81
CA HIS A 144 -9.35 9.18 -32.70
C HIS A 144 -10.27 9.23 -31.48
N SER A 145 -10.48 8.12 -30.76
CA SER A 145 -11.34 8.12 -29.58
C SER A 145 -10.55 8.01 -28.27
N THR A 146 -11.01 8.67 -27.22
CA THR A 146 -10.52 8.48 -25.86
C THR A 146 -11.30 7.40 -25.12
N ILE A 147 -12.54 7.18 -25.53
CA ILE A 147 -13.52 6.28 -24.91
C ILE A 147 -14.27 5.50 -25.99
N GLY A 148 -14.59 4.24 -25.74
CA GLY A 148 -15.44 3.43 -26.59
C GLY A 148 -16.84 3.22 -26.02
N LEU A 149 -17.88 3.30 -26.83
CA LEU A 149 -19.23 2.84 -26.53
C LEU A 149 -19.65 1.81 -27.57
N VAL A 150 -19.87 0.58 -27.14
CA VAL A 150 -20.42 -0.47 -27.98
C VAL A 150 -21.93 -0.44 -27.88
N ILE A 151 -22.64 -0.23 -28.99
CA ILE A 151 -24.10 -0.29 -28.99
C ILE A 151 -24.55 -1.55 -29.73
N THR A 152 -25.25 -2.40 -29.01
CA THR A 152 -25.93 -3.59 -29.50
C THR A 152 -27.41 -3.55 -29.15
N THR A 153 -28.17 -4.58 -29.45
CA THR A 153 -29.62 -4.63 -29.21
C THR A 153 -30.08 -6.02 -28.77
N ASP A 154 -31.20 -6.06 -28.10
CA ASP A 154 -31.94 -7.28 -27.77
C ASP A 154 -32.81 -7.80 -28.95
N GLY A 155 -32.80 -7.10 -30.11
CA GLY A 155 -33.61 -7.41 -31.27
C GLY A 155 -34.96 -6.71 -31.33
N THR A 156 -35.36 -5.96 -30.26
CA THR A 156 -36.69 -5.33 -30.21
C THR A 156 -36.82 -4.04 -31.04
N ILE A 157 -35.68 -3.41 -31.40
CA ILE A 157 -35.66 -2.09 -32.05
C ILE A 157 -35.70 -2.14 -33.57
N SER A 158 -35.56 -3.33 -34.17
CA SER A 158 -35.51 -3.50 -35.63
C SER A 158 -36.11 -4.86 -36.00
N ASP A 159 -36.30 -5.07 -37.35
CA ASP A 159 -36.78 -6.35 -37.87
C ASP A 159 -35.66 -7.43 -37.95
N ILE A 160 -34.47 -7.16 -37.46
CA ILE A 160 -33.33 -8.09 -37.43
C ILE A 160 -33.36 -8.83 -36.09
N PRO A 161 -33.39 -10.18 -36.08
CA PRO A 161 -33.43 -10.95 -34.84
C PRO A 161 -32.12 -10.85 -34.07
N ARG A 162 -32.17 -11.02 -32.71
CA ARG A 162 -31.02 -10.92 -31.83
C ARG A 162 -29.85 -11.82 -32.22
N GLU A 163 -30.12 -13.01 -32.70
CA GLU A 163 -29.13 -14.03 -33.04
C GLU A 163 -28.16 -13.55 -34.13
N ASP A 164 -28.63 -12.73 -35.06
CA ASP A 164 -27.83 -12.22 -36.17
C ASP A 164 -26.78 -11.19 -35.72
N TYR A 165 -26.99 -10.57 -34.56
CA TYR A 165 -26.06 -9.60 -34.01
C TYR A 165 -24.88 -10.21 -33.26
N ILE A 166 -24.99 -11.44 -32.74
CA ILE A 166 -24.07 -12.05 -31.79
C ILE A 166 -22.64 -12.13 -32.33
N GLU A 167 -22.47 -12.57 -33.57
CA GLU A 167 -21.15 -12.76 -34.18
C GLU A 167 -20.41 -11.42 -34.34
N SER A 168 -21.09 -10.44 -34.94
CA SER A 168 -20.56 -9.09 -35.16
C SER A 168 -20.29 -8.37 -33.85
N GLU A 169 -21.14 -8.55 -32.82
CA GLU A 169 -20.97 -8.03 -31.49
C GLU A 169 -19.71 -8.59 -30.81
N LYS A 170 -19.53 -9.92 -30.83
CA LYS A 170 -18.34 -10.58 -30.27
C LYS A 170 -17.06 -10.08 -30.92
N ARG A 171 -17.08 -9.87 -32.22
CA ARG A 171 -15.92 -9.35 -32.95
C ARG A 171 -15.54 -7.96 -32.50
N VAL A 172 -16.48 -7.01 -32.44
CA VAL A 172 -16.25 -5.64 -31.98
C VAL A 172 -15.69 -5.62 -30.56
N ILE A 173 -16.29 -6.39 -29.65
CA ILE A 173 -15.88 -6.45 -28.24
C ILE A 173 -14.46 -6.98 -28.09
N ASN A 174 -14.09 -8.01 -28.83
CA ASN A 174 -12.76 -8.59 -28.80
C ASN A 174 -11.68 -7.62 -29.32
N GLU A 175 -11.99 -6.86 -30.37
CA GLU A 175 -11.09 -5.84 -30.90
C GLU A 175 -10.86 -4.70 -29.89
N LEU A 176 -11.93 -4.22 -29.24
CA LEU A 176 -11.81 -3.21 -28.18
C LEU A 176 -10.98 -3.69 -27.00
N LYS A 177 -11.16 -4.93 -26.59
CA LYS A 177 -10.33 -5.55 -25.54
C LYS A 177 -8.85 -5.61 -25.93
N ALA A 178 -8.56 -5.97 -27.18
CA ALA A 178 -7.19 -6.05 -27.69
C ALA A 178 -6.46 -4.69 -27.68
N ILE A 179 -7.20 -3.60 -27.84
CA ILE A 179 -6.66 -2.23 -27.83
C ILE A 179 -6.52 -1.68 -26.39
N ASN A 180 -7.13 -2.33 -25.39
CA ASN A 180 -7.14 -1.95 -23.99
C ASN A 180 -7.68 -0.53 -23.71
N LYS A 181 -8.62 -0.05 -24.54
CA LYS A 181 -9.33 1.21 -24.29
C LYS A 181 -10.46 1.03 -23.27
N PRO A 182 -10.78 2.04 -22.47
CA PRO A 182 -11.96 1.99 -21.61
C PRO A 182 -13.24 2.01 -22.48
N PHE A 183 -14.09 1.02 -22.30
CA PHE A 183 -15.38 0.93 -22.99
C PHE A 183 -16.44 0.21 -22.16
N ILE A 184 -17.68 0.48 -22.48
CA ILE A 184 -18.86 -0.22 -21.97
C ILE A 184 -19.77 -0.62 -23.12
N ILE A 185 -20.71 -1.51 -22.84
CA ILE A 185 -21.69 -1.99 -23.82
C ILE A 185 -23.06 -1.43 -23.43
N LEU A 186 -23.74 -0.83 -24.40
CA LEU A 186 -25.12 -0.38 -24.27
C LEU A 186 -26.02 -1.37 -25.00
N LEU A 187 -26.95 -1.98 -24.31
CA LEU A 187 -27.97 -2.87 -24.86
C LEU A 187 -29.21 -2.03 -25.16
N ASN A 188 -29.37 -1.65 -26.41
CA ASN A 188 -30.50 -0.84 -26.86
C ASN A 188 -31.76 -1.70 -26.99
N SER A 189 -32.79 -1.35 -26.24
CA SER A 189 -34.10 -2.02 -26.18
C SER A 189 -35.23 -1.01 -26.23
N VAL A 190 -36.39 -1.47 -26.71
CA VAL A 190 -37.64 -0.70 -26.61
C VAL A 190 -38.07 -0.59 -25.15
N ASP A 191 -37.86 -1.64 -24.35
CA ASP A 191 -38.10 -1.62 -22.88
C ASP A 191 -36.85 -2.10 -22.13
N PRO A 192 -35.98 -1.16 -21.70
CA PRO A 192 -34.78 -1.48 -20.94
C PRO A 192 -35.02 -2.10 -19.56
N THR A 193 -36.25 -1.97 -19.04
CA THR A 193 -36.64 -2.44 -17.70
C THR A 193 -37.27 -3.83 -17.71
N ALA A 194 -37.55 -4.39 -18.89
CA ALA A 194 -38.10 -5.73 -19.03
C ALA A 194 -37.18 -6.80 -18.44
N ASP A 195 -37.73 -7.77 -17.75
CA ASP A 195 -37.00 -8.87 -17.10
C ASP A 195 -36.10 -9.63 -18.08
N GLU A 196 -36.54 -9.79 -19.32
CA GLU A 196 -35.77 -10.46 -20.38
C GLU A 196 -34.55 -9.64 -20.80
N THR A 197 -34.69 -8.32 -20.93
CA THR A 197 -33.59 -7.41 -21.27
C THR A 197 -32.57 -7.34 -20.16
N ILE A 198 -33.03 -7.29 -18.90
CA ILE A 198 -32.17 -7.30 -17.71
C ILE A 198 -31.40 -8.62 -17.62
N ARG A 199 -32.10 -9.77 -17.84
CA ARG A 199 -31.45 -11.08 -17.85
C ARG A 199 -30.38 -11.18 -18.92
N LEU A 200 -30.69 -10.78 -20.16
CA LEU A 200 -29.74 -10.76 -21.27
C LEU A 200 -28.52 -9.87 -20.95
N SER A 201 -28.74 -8.70 -20.40
CA SER A 201 -27.67 -7.78 -19.97
C SER A 201 -26.73 -8.42 -18.94
N ASN A 202 -27.27 -9.17 -17.96
CA ASN A 202 -26.48 -9.86 -16.96
C ASN A 202 -25.70 -11.05 -17.57
N GLU A 203 -26.31 -11.82 -18.45
CA GLU A 203 -25.65 -12.91 -19.18
C GLU A 203 -24.48 -12.38 -20.03
N MET A 204 -24.69 -11.30 -20.79
CA MET A 204 -23.66 -10.64 -21.59
C MET A 204 -22.54 -10.06 -20.70
N THR A 205 -22.88 -9.46 -19.56
CA THR A 205 -21.88 -8.95 -18.60
C THR A 205 -20.99 -10.07 -18.07
N ALA A 206 -21.58 -11.21 -17.76
CA ALA A 206 -20.85 -12.41 -17.32
C ALA A 206 -19.95 -13.00 -18.42
N GLU A 207 -20.45 -13.06 -19.67
CA GLU A 207 -19.71 -13.57 -20.84
C GLU A 207 -18.56 -12.65 -21.23
N TYR A 208 -18.86 -11.37 -21.42
CA TYR A 208 -17.87 -10.40 -21.91
C TYR A 208 -17.00 -9.82 -20.81
N LYS A 209 -17.38 -9.96 -19.56
CA LYS A 209 -16.68 -9.34 -18.40
C LYS A 209 -16.49 -7.82 -18.57
N VAL A 210 -17.45 -7.17 -19.17
CA VAL A 210 -17.56 -5.74 -19.40
C VAL A 210 -18.98 -5.33 -19.01
N PRO A 211 -19.20 -4.18 -18.36
CA PRO A 211 -20.54 -3.72 -18.03
C PRO A 211 -21.42 -3.61 -19.25
N VAL A 212 -22.61 -4.20 -19.19
CA VAL A 212 -23.66 -4.07 -20.19
C VAL A 212 -24.81 -3.31 -19.57
N ILE A 213 -25.17 -2.16 -20.12
CA ILE A 213 -26.21 -1.28 -19.60
C ILE A 213 -27.41 -1.31 -20.53
N PRO A 214 -28.58 -1.77 -20.08
CA PRO A 214 -29.82 -1.64 -20.84
C PRO A 214 -30.22 -0.17 -20.95
N VAL A 215 -30.52 0.30 -22.15
CA VAL A 215 -30.92 1.68 -22.45
C VAL A 215 -31.94 1.74 -23.56
N SER A 216 -32.79 2.79 -23.57
CA SER A 216 -33.55 3.18 -24.76
C SER A 216 -32.85 4.37 -25.41
N CYS A 217 -32.20 4.13 -26.56
CA CYS A 217 -31.54 5.24 -27.27
C CYS A 217 -32.53 6.32 -27.75
N MET A 218 -33.80 6.00 -27.87
CA MET A 218 -34.85 6.96 -28.23
C MET A 218 -35.24 7.88 -27.09
N GLU A 219 -35.17 7.40 -25.86
CA GLU A 219 -35.62 8.12 -24.64
C GLU A 219 -34.43 8.62 -23.77
N LEU A 220 -33.23 8.56 -24.32
CA LEU A 220 -32.01 8.96 -23.60
C LEU A 220 -32.07 10.43 -23.15
N ASP A 221 -31.93 10.65 -21.86
CA ASP A 221 -31.88 11.96 -21.23
C ASP A 221 -30.50 12.22 -20.55
N GLU A 222 -30.32 13.42 -19.97
CA GLU A 222 -29.08 13.80 -19.28
C GLU A 222 -28.78 12.88 -18.10
N THR A 223 -29.78 12.41 -17.37
CA THR A 223 -29.62 11.53 -16.20
C THR A 223 -29.05 10.18 -16.60
N GLU A 224 -29.59 9.60 -17.69
CA GLU A 224 -29.09 8.34 -18.25
C GLU A 224 -27.67 8.49 -18.81
N ILE A 225 -27.38 9.60 -19.50
CA ILE A 225 -26.02 9.93 -19.98
C ILE A 225 -25.05 9.99 -18.82
N LYS A 226 -25.42 10.67 -17.74
CA LYS A 226 -24.60 10.77 -16.53
C LYS A 226 -24.34 9.38 -15.91
N ARG A 227 -25.35 8.52 -15.89
CA ARG A 227 -25.22 7.12 -15.43
C ARG A 227 -24.26 6.32 -16.30
N ILE A 228 -24.36 6.44 -17.62
CA ILE A 228 -23.48 5.80 -18.59
C ILE A 228 -22.02 6.22 -18.37
N LEU A 229 -21.78 7.53 -18.29
CA LEU A 229 -20.44 8.08 -18.06
C LEU A 229 -19.86 7.69 -16.68
N ALA A 230 -20.71 7.61 -15.66
CA ALA A 230 -20.29 7.15 -14.33
C ALA A 230 -19.81 5.68 -14.37
N GLN A 231 -20.55 4.83 -15.04
CA GLN A 231 -20.14 3.42 -15.20
C GLN A 231 -18.86 3.29 -16.03
N LEU A 232 -18.71 4.11 -17.04
CA LEU A 232 -17.52 4.13 -17.89
C LEU A 232 -16.26 4.49 -17.10
N LEU A 233 -16.35 5.38 -16.08
CA LEU A 233 -15.20 5.74 -15.23
C LEU A 233 -14.59 4.55 -14.53
N PHE A 234 -15.37 3.53 -14.19
CA PHE A 234 -14.89 2.30 -13.59
C PHE A 234 -14.09 1.40 -14.56
N GLU A 235 -14.22 1.61 -15.85
CA GLU A 235 -13.48 0.88 -16.88
C GLU A 235 -12.12 1.51 -17.21
N PHE A 236 -11.84 2.72 -16.70
CA PHE A 236 -10.53 3.32 -16.85
C PHE A 236 -9.47 2.56 -16.04
N PRO A 237 -8.22 2.57 -16.54
CA PRO A 237 -7.10 1.96 -15.81
C PRO A 237 -6.87 2.68 -14.48
N ILE A 238 -6.50 1.93 -13.46
CA ILE A 238 -6.01 2.51 -12.22
C ILE A 238 -4.58 3.00 -12.44
N ARG A 239 -4.26 4.18 -11.91
CA ARG A 239 -2.93 4.79 -12.01
C ARG A 239 -2.09 4.56 -10.77
N GLU A 240 -2.73 4.66 -9.61
CA GLU A 240 -2.05 4.56 -8.32
C GLU A 240 -2.96 3.94 -7.26
N ILE A 241 -2.39 3.04 -6.47
CA ILE A 241 -3.03 2.47 -5.29
C ILE A 241 -2.12 2.74 -4.10
N LYS A 242 -2.60 3.52 -3.16
CA LYS A 242 -1.95 3.71 -1.87
C LYS A 242 -2.55 2.73 -0.87
N VAL A 243 -1.69 1.94 -0.24
CA VAL A 243 -2.10 1.01 0.80
C VAL A 243 -1.56 1.49 2.14
N ASP A 244 -2.47 1.81 3.05
CA ASP A 244 -2.12 2.18 4.42
C ASP A 244 -2.08 0.92 5.29
N ILE A 245 -0.88 0.61 5.78
CA ILE A 245 -0.57 -0.56 6.60
C ILE A 245 -0.18 -0.04 7.99
N PRO A 246 -0.48 -0.76 9.10
CA PRO A 246 -0.07 -0.36 10.44
C PRO A 246 1.42 -0.02 10.50
N LYS A 247 1.74 1.17 11.03
CA LYS A 247 3.10 1.73 11.00
C LYS A 247 4.15 0.83 11.65
N TRP A 248 3.76 0.05 12.65
CA TRP A 248 4.67 -0.87 13.32
C TRP A 248 5.13 -1.98 12.37
N VAL A 249 4.25 -2.51 11.50
CA VAL A 249 4.63 -3.51 10.48
C VAL A 249 5.60 -2.92 9.45
N VAL A 250 5.34 -1.68 9.03
CA VAL A 250 6.22 -0.98 8.07
C VAL A 250 7.64 -0.80 8.63
N LYS A 251 7.77 -0.64 9.96
CA LYS A 251 9.04 -0.42 10.65
C LYS A 251 9.83 -1.69 10.94
N LEU A 252 9.23 -2.88 10.83
CA LEU A 252 9.94 -4.15 10.96
C LEU A 252 11.07 -4.26 9.92
N ASP A 253 12.05 -5.08 10.21
CA ASP A 253 13.14 -5.38 9.29
C ASP A 253 12.61 -5.96 7.96
N LYS A 254 13.36 -5.77 6.87
CA LYS A 254 12.93 -6.20 5.53
C LYS A 254 12.67 -7.70 5.45
N ASP A 255 13.46 -8.46 6.17
CA ASP A 255 13.44 -9.93 6.14
C ASP A 255 12.51 -10.52 7.22
N HIS A 256 11.83 -9.66 7.98
CA HIS A 256 10.88 -10.11 9.01
C HIS A 256 9.71 -10.86 8.36
N TRP A 257 9.41 -12.05 8.85
CA TRP A 257 8.42 -12.97 8.28
C TRP A 257 7.05 -12.34 8.06
N LEU A 258 6.51 -11.60 9.04
CA LEU A 258 5.20 -10.95 8.97
C LEU A 258 5.18 -9.88 7.87
N LYS A 259 6.21 -9.04 7.82
CA LYS A 259 6.32 -7.98 6.80
C LYS A 259 6.38 -8.58 5.41
N SER A 260 7.20 -9.60 5.20
CA SER A 260 7.34 -10.27 3.91
C SER A 260 6.00 -10.83 3.43
N VAL A 261 5.29 -11.60 4.26
CA VAL A 261 4.01 -12.22 3.89
C VAL A 261 2.94 -11.18 3.57
N VAL A 262 2.79 -10.14 4.40
CA VAL A 262 1.78 -9.09 4.19
C VAL A 262 2.08 -8.29 2.92
N PHE A 263 3.34 -7.86 2.73
CA PHE A 263 3.72 -7.08 1.55
C PHE A 263 3.64 -7.89 0.27
N ASP A 264 4.05 -9.15 0.27
CA ASP A 264 3.96 -10.04 -0.90
C ASP A 264 2.50 -10.31 -1.29
N SER A 265 1.61 -10.53 -0.30
CA SER A 265 0.18 -10.67 -0.54
C SER A 265 -0.40 -9.43 -1.20
N ILE A 266 -0.14 -8.25 -0.65
CA ILE A 266 -0.61 -6.98 -1.20
C ILE A 266 -0.05 -6.76 -2.61
N LYS A 267 1.26 -6.92 -2.80
CA LYS A 267 1.94 -6.72 -4.08
C LYS A 267 1.42 -7.65 -5.16
N LYS A 268 1.28 -8.95 -4.84
CA LYS A 268 0.78 -9.97 -5.77
C LYS A 268 -0.64 -9.68 -6.23
N ASN A 269 -1.50 -9.23 -5.34
CA ASN A 269 -2.88 -8.92 -5.65
C ASN A 269 -3.02 -7.55 -6.32
N ALA A 270 -2.30 -6.52 -5.88
CA ALA A 270 -2.29 -5.22 -6.54
C ALA A 270 -1.80 -5.29 -8.00
N ALA A 271 -0.83 -6.17 -8.30
CA ALA A 271 -0.33 -6.36 -9.67
C ALA A 271 -1.37 -6.93 -10.65
N LYS A 272 -2.47 -7.48 -10.18
CA LYS A 272 -3.57 -8.01 -11.01
C LYS A 272 -4.58 -6.93 -11.42
N ILE A 273 -4.49 -5.73 -10.85
CA ILE A 273 -5.44 -4.65 -11.10
C ILE A 273 -5.06 -3.91 -12.37
N GLU A 274 -5.95 -3.96 -13.34
CA GLU A 274 -5.87 -3.15 -14.56
C GLU A 274 -6.89 -2.00 -14.52
N LYS A 275 -8.09 -2.26 -14.01
CA LYS A 275 -9.23 -1.35 -14.03
C LYS A 275 -9.78 -1.06 -12.64
N ILE A 276 -10.32 0.14 -12.45
CA ILE A 276 -10.87 0.59 -11.16
C ILE A 276 -11.94 -0.37 -10.62
N ARG A 277 -12.80 -0.94 -11.45
CA ARG A 277 -13.86 -1.88 -11.02
C ARG A 277 -13.35 -3.13 -10.31
N GLN A 278 -12.09 -3.51 -10.57
CA GLN A 278 -11.49 -4.72 -9.98
C GLN A 278 -11.04 -4.52 -8.52
N ILE A 279 -11.04 -3.29 -8.02
CA ILE A 279 -10.60 -2.98 -6.65
C ILE A 279 -11.38 -3.80 -5.60
N GLN A 280 -12.70 -3.94 -5.77
CA GLN A 280 -13.52 -4.71 -4.84
C GLN A 280 -13.13 -6.19 -4.76
N GLN A 281 -12.81 -6.79 -5.91
CA GLN A 281 -12.37 -8.19 -5.97
C GLN A 281 -11.06 -8.39 -5.23
N ILE A 282 -10.13 -7.45 -5.39
CA ILE A 282 -8.80 -7.54 -4.81
C ILE A 282 -8.80 -7.33 -3.30
N ILE A 283 -9.71 -6.51 -2.77
CA ILE A 283 -9.92 -6.45 -1.33
C ILE A 283 -10.19 -7.83 -0.77
N SER A 284 -11.13 -8.56 -1.37
CA SER A 284 -11.46 -9.93 -0.97
C SER A 284 -10.27 -10.89 -1.10
N ASP A 285 -9.44 -10.71 -2.14
CA ASP A 285 -8.23 -11.52 -2.32
C ASP A 285 -7.13 -11.19 -1.28
N ILE A 286 -7.00 -9.92 -0.88
CA ILE A 286 -6.07 -9.49 0.17
C ILE A 286 -6.52 -10.00 1.54
N GLU A 287 -7.81 -10.01 1.83
CA GLU A 287 -8.39 -10.54 3.07
C GLU A 287 -8.22 -12.06 3.24
N GLN A 288 -7.87 -12.79 2.18
CA GLN A 288 -7.52 -14.21 2.29
C GLN A 288 -6.15 -14.45 2.93
N CYS A 289 -5.34 -13.41 3.14
CA CYS A 289 -4.09 -13.53 3.87
C CYS A 289 -4.36 -13.78 5.36
N GLU A 290 -3.78 -14.83 5.92
CA GLU A 290 -3.98 -15.28 7.30
C GLU A 290 -3.81 -14.16 8.35
N TYR A 291 -2.92 -13.20 8.09
CA TYR A 291 -2.56 -12.14 9.03
C TYR A 291 -3.31 -10.83 8.82
N ILE A 292 -4.16 -10.75 7.80
CA ILE A 292 -4.96 -9.56 7.49
C ILE A 292 -6.40 -9.77 7.95
N THR A 293 -6.82 -8.99 8.93
CA THR A 293 -8.18 -9.06 9.48
C THR A 293 -9.19 -8.37 8.58
N SER A 294 -8.83 -7.26 7.94
CA SER A 294 -9.70 -6.57 7.00
C SER A 294 -8.91 -5.66 6.06
N ALA A 295 -9.44 -5.48 4.86
CA ALA A 295 -8.99 -4.48 3.91
C ALA A 295 -10.20 -3.64 3.46
N LYS A 296 -10.06 -2.31 3.40
CA LYS A 296 -11.17 -1.41 3.05
C LYS A 296 -10.66 -0.25 2.19
N VAL A 297 -11.43 0.10 1.15
CA VAL A 297 -11.19 1.34 0.41
C VAL A 297 -11.61 2.51 1.28
N THR A 298 -10.68 3.38 1.58
CA THR A 298 -10.89 4.61 2.36
C THR A 298 -11.19 5.80 1.46
N SER A 299 -10.60 5.83 0.27
CA SER A 299 -10.81 6.87 -0.72
C SER A 299 -10.68 6.32 -2.13
N LEU A 300 -11.50 6.82 -3.04
CA LEU A 300 -11.46 6.48 -4.46
C LEU A 300 -11.69 7.74 -5.29
N ASP A 301 -10.67 8.20 -5.99
CA ASP A 301 -10.72 9.33 -6.92
C ASP A 301 -10.76 8.79 -8.36
N LEU A 302 -11.95 8.75 -8.95
CA LEU A 302 -12.16 8.23 -10.30
C LEU A 302 -11.47 9.11 -11.34
N GLY A 303 -11.48 10.42 -11.15
CA GLY A 303 -10.87 11.37 -12.07
C GLY A 303 -9.35 11.27 -12.13
N LYS A 304 -8.68 11.02 -11.02
CA LYS A 304 -7.23 10.79 -10.99
C LYS A 304 -6.83 9.35 -11.23
N GLY A 305 -7.75 8.40 -11.03
CA GLY A 305 -7.45 6.97 -11.04
C GLY A 305 -6.67 6.54 -9.81
N TYR A 306 -6.96 7.13 -8.70
CA TYR A 306 -6.31 6.91 -7.43
C TYR A 306 -7.24 6.17 -6.46
N ALA A 307 -6.71 5.17 -5.81
CA ALA A 307 -7.40 4.48 -4.73
C ALA A 307 -6.55 4.45 -3.48
N GLU A 308 -7.17 4.68 -2.33
CA GLU A 308 -6.54 4.52 -1.03
C GLU A 308 -7.22 3.40 -0.27
N MET A 309 -6.43 2.50 0.27
CA MET A 309 -6.88 1.28 0.94
C MET A 309 -6.23 1.20 2.31
N ALA A 310 -6.99 0.91 3.34
CA ALA A 310 -6.47 0.63 4.68
C ALA A 310 -6.53 -0.87 4.94
N VAL A 311 -5.43 -1.42 5.41
CA VAL A 311 -5.29 -2.83 5.79
C VAL A 311 -5.13 -2.91 7.30
N SER A 312 -5.95 -3.74 7.94
CA SER A 312 -5.88 -4.04 9.37
C SER A 312 -5.24 -5.41 9.59
N ILE A 313 -4.38 -5.50 10.58
CA ILE A 313 -3.66 -6.71 10.96
C ILE A 313 -4.14 -7.12 12.35
N GLU A 314 -4.14 -8.41 12.63
CA GLU A 314 -4.59 -8.96 13.90
C GLU A 314 -3.79 -8.38 15.08
N SER A 315 -4.51 -7.93 16.11
CA SER A 315 -3.90 -7.21 17.24
C SER A 315 -2.93 -8.08 18.04
N GLU A 316 -3.18 -9.39 18.11
CA GLU A 316 -2.33 -10.35 18.82
C GLU A 316 -0.92 -10.44 18.20
N LEU A 317 -0.81 -10.26 16.89
CA LEU A 317 0.48 -10.29 16.19
C LEU A 317 1.41 -9.15 16.61
N PHE A 318 0.85 -8.00 17.04
CA PHE A 318 1.65 -6.91 17.56
C PHE A 318 2.42 -7.32 18.82
N TYR A 319 1.75 -7.99 19.76
CA TYR A 319 2.38 -8.45 20.99
C TYR A 319 3.35 -9.60 20.75
N LYS A 320 2.99 -10.52 19.84
CA LYS A 320 3.87 -11.61 19.42
C LYS A 320 5.18 -11.07 18.86
N VAL A 321 5.12 -10.10 17.97
CA VAL A 321 6.32 -9.48 17.37
C VAL A 321 7.13 -8.74 18.43
N ILE A 322 6.50 -7.98 19.36
CA ILE A 322 7.22 -7.36 20.46
C ILE A 322 7.95 -8.40 21.29
N SER A 323 7.30 -9.53 21.60
CA SER A 323 7.92 -10.61 22.37
C SER A 323 9.11 -11.23 21.65
N GLU A 324 9.00 -11.46 20.34
CA GLU A 324 10.08 -11.96 19.48
C GLU A 324 11.28 -11.00 19.44
N GLU A 325 11.03 -9.70 19.26
CA GLU A 325 12.08 -8.67 19.13
C GLU A 325 12.76 -8.33 20.45
N THR A 326 12.04 -8.43 21.57
CA THR A 326 12.55 -7.99 22.88
C THR A 326 12.95 -9.13 23.79
N GLY A 327 12.53 -10.35 23.51
CA GLY A 327 12.69 -11.51 24.39
C GLY A 327 11.83 -11.42 25.66
N LEU A 328 10.86 -10.49 25.71
CA LEU A 328 9.95 -10.31 26.84
C LEU A 328 8.63 -11.04 26.55
N ASP A 329 8.04 -11.65 27.55
CA ASP A 329 6.75 -12.32 27.41
C ASP A 329 5.62 -11.29 27.58
N ILE A 330 5.06 -10.84 26.44
CA ILE A 330 4.02 -9.81 26.36
C ILE A 330 2.93 -10.33 25.43
N THR A 331 1.74 -10.53 25.97
CA THR A 331 0.59 -11.09 25.22
C THR A 331 -0.58 -10.12 25.08
N GLU A 332 -0.64 -9.07 25.94
CA GLU A 332 -1.74 -8.10 25.96
C GLU A 332 -1.29 -6.70 26.40
N GLU A 333 -2.16 -5.70 26.22
CA GLU A 333 -1.89 -4.29 26.53
C GLU A 333 -1.44 -4.05 27.96
N TYR A 334 -2.06 -4.73 28.92
CA TYR A 334 -1.74 -4.58 30.33
C TYR A 334 -0.30 -5.01 30.66
N GLU A 335 0.15 -6.12 30.08
CA GLU A 335 1.52 -6.60 30.26
C GLU A 335 2.54 -5.67 29.63
N LEU A 336 2.26 -5.15 28.42
CA LEU A 336 3.09 -4.15 27.77
C LEU A 336 3.23 -2.89 28.65
N LEU A 337 2.12 -2.39 29.20
CA LEU A 337 2.11 -1.21 30.06
C LEU A 337 2.95 -1.44 31.33
N ASN A 338 2.79 -2.61 31.97
CA ASN A 338 3.57 -2.97 33.17
C ASN A 338 5.06 -3.13 32.85
N CYS A 339 5.38 -3.72 31.72
CA CYS A 339 6.75 -3.87 31.25
C CYS A 339 7.40 -2.50 31.04
N ILE A 340 6.75 -1.59 30.31
CA ILE A 340 7.24 -0.22 30.10
C ILE A 340 7.43 0.51 31.41
N LYS A 341 6.48 0.39 32.35
CA LYS A 341 6.56 1.01 33.66
C LYS A 341 7.76 0.50 34.45
N THR A 342 7.97 -0.82 34.46
CA THR A 342 9.10 -1.46 35.14
C THR A 342 10.43 -1.06 34.49
N LEU A 343 10.51 -1.05 33.17
CA LEU A 343 11.70 -0.60 32.43
C LEU A 343 12.01 0.87 32.71
N SER A 344 10.99 1.72 32.75
CA SER A 344 11.16 3.14 33.09
C SER A 344 11.70 3.36 34.52
N GLN A 345 11.27 2.53 35.48
CA GLN A 345 11.82 2.57 36.83
C GLN A 345 13.28 2.10 36.85
N LYS A 346 13.56 0.97 36.21
CA LYS A 346 14.95 0.46 36.10
C LYS A 346 15.86 1.45 35.37
N GLN A 347 15.37 2.10 34.34
CA GLN A 347 16.11 3.13 33.62
C GLN A 347 16.49 4.29 34.55
N LYS A 348 15.54 4.82 35.33
CA LYS A 348 15.83 5.89 36.32
C LYS A 348 16.88 5.50 37.37
N GLU A 349 16.85 4.24 37.82
CA GLU A 349 17.86 3.73 38.75
C GLU A 349 19.22 3.59 38.05
N PHE A 350 19.23 3.09 36.81
CA PHE A 350 20.46 2.97 36.05
C PHE A 350 21.07 4.33 35.69
N ASP A 351 20.25 5.32 35.32
CA ASP A 351 20.71 6.68 34.98
C ASP A 351 21.48 7.33 36.16
N LYS A 352 21.16 6.99 37.42
CA LYS A 352 21.89 7.47 38.59
C LYS A 352 23.33 6.96 38.63
N ILE A 353 23.57 5.76 38.11
CA ILE A 353 24.90 5.12 38.19
C ILE A 353 25.62 5.06 36.84
N ALA A 354 24.95 5.39 35.74
CA ALA A 354 25.45 5.22 34.36
C ALA A 354 26.82 5.90 34.17
N GLN A 355 26.94 7.16 34.57
CA GLN A 355 28.18 7.91 34.44
C GLN A 355 29.33 7.29 35.25
N ALA A 356 29.06 6.86 36.48
CA ALA A 356 30.05 6.18 37.32
C ALA A 356 30.47 4.83 36.71
N TYR A 357 29.54 4.10 36.14
CA TYR A 357 29.81 2.84 35.44
C TYR A 357 30.72 3.05 34.21
N GLU A 358 30.45 4.07 33.38
CA GLU A 358 31.31 4.44 32.27
C GLU A 358 32.73 4.80 32.74
N GLN A 359 32.86 5.61 33.79
CA GLN A 359 34.14 5.95 34.40
C GLN A 359 34.90 4.70 34.84
N VAL A 360 34.21 3.74 35.49
CA VAL A 360 34.83 2.46 35.89
C VAL A 360 35.36 1.67 34.69
N GLN A 361 34.63 1.67 33.61
CA GLN A 361 35.08 0.94 32.38
C GLN A 361 36.34 1.59 31.79
N GLU A 362 36.42 2.91 31.78
CA GLU A 362 37.52 3.66 31.18
C GLU A 362 38.76 3.75 32.11
N THR A 363 38.55 4.08 33.37
CA THR A 363 39.63 4.42 34.29
C THR A 363 39.86 3.40 35.41
N GLY A 364 38.94 2.44 35.56
CA GLY A 364 38.94 1.50 36.67
C GLY A 364 38.29 2.02 37.97
N TYR A 365 37.84 3.29 38.00
CA TYR A 365 37.22 3.90 39.18
C TYR A 365 36.12 4.89 38.77
N GLY A 366 34.97 4.84 39.42
CA GLY A 366 33.83 5.71 39.15
C GLY A 366 33.12 6.11 40.43
N ILE A 367 32.53 7.31 40.43
CA ILE A 367 31.85 7.88 41.59
C ILE A 367 30.43 8.27 41.23
N VAL A 368 29.45 7.73 41.96
CA VAL A 368 28.07 8.20 41.91
C VAL A 368 27.93 9.38 42.85
N MET A 369 27.66 10.54 42.26
CA MET A 369 27.45 11.77 43.07
C MET A 369 26.09 11.71 43.76
N PRO A 370 26.00 12.21 45.03
CA PRO A 370 24.74 12.29 45.75
C PRO A 370 23.76 13.25 45.05
N THR A 371 22.49 12.95 45.13
CA THR A 371 21.41 13.84 44.71
C THR A 371 21.14 14.94 45.75
N ILE A 372 20.45 16.01 45.34
CA ILE A 372 20.12 17.12 46.27
C ILE A 372 19.31 16.62 47.48
N ASP A 373 18.45 15.63 47.30
CA ASP A 373 17.61 15.05 48.37
C ASP A 373 18.41 14.22 49.37
N GLU A 374 19.63 13.81 49.04
CA GLU A 374 20.55 13.06 49.89
C GLU A 374 21.52 13.99 50.68
N LEU A 375 21.52 15.29 50.35
CA LEU A 375 22.35 16.28 51.03
C LEU A 375 21.73 16.66 52.36
N THR A 376 22.52 16.56 53.41
CA THR A 376 22.19 17.12 54.74
C THR A 376 23.05 18.33 55.04
N LEU A 377 22.43 19.43 55.45
CA LEU A 377 23.12 20.67 55.79
C LEU A 377 23.09 20.85 57.31
N ASP A 378 24.26 20.99 57.94
CA ASP A 378 24.36 21.34 59.31
C ASP A 378 23.97 22.83 59.56
N GLU A 379 23.65 23.21 60.82
CA GLU A 379 23.30 24.58 61.09
C GLU A 379 24.44 25.55 60.72
N PRO A 380 24.14 26.67 60.08
CA PRO A 380 25.11 27.65 59.64
C PRO A 380 25.80 28.27 60.85
N GLN A 381 27.12 28.29 60.84
CA GLN A 381 27.95 28.87 61.95
C GLN A 381 28.64 30.15 61.52
N ILE A 382 28.61 31.16 62.33
CA ILE A 382 29.38 32.39 62.09
C ILE A 382 30.84 32.14 62.52
N ILE A 383 31.78 32.38 61.63
CA ILE A 383 33.21 32.27 61.82
C ILE A 383 33.88 33.65 61.71
N LYS A 384 34.93 33.89 62.50
CA LYS A 384 35.77 35.09 62.39
C LYS A 384 37.15 34.66 61.87
N GLN A 385 37.55 35.14 60.74
CA GLN A 385 38.85 34.84 60.15
C GLN A 385 39.55 36.13 59.70
N SER A 386 40.75 36.38 60.23
CA SER A 386 41.56 37.58 59.91
C SER A 386 40.80 38.89 60.00
N GLY A 387 39.98 39.07 61.09
CA GLY A 387 39.21 40.29 61.34
C GLY A 387 37.91 40.46 60.53
N LYS A 388 37.57 39.53 59.69
CA LYS A 388 36.30 39.50 58.92
C LYS A 388 35.40 38.40 59.44
N TYR A 389 34.08 38.61 59.31
CA TYR A 389 33.07 37.58 59.65
C TYR A 389 32.66 36.86 58.36
N GLY A 390 32.53 35.55 58.45
CA GLY A 390 32.04 34.68 57.37
C GLY A 390 31.00 33.70 57.92
N ILE A 391 30.33 33.00 57.06
CA ILE A 391 29.39 31.93 57.39
C ILE A 391 30.05 30.61 56.99
N LYS A 392 30.15 29.69 57.91
CA LYS A 392 30.56 28.30 57.63
C LYS A 392 29.33 27.46 57.44
N LEU A 393 29.22 26.89 56.20
CA LEU A 393 28.22 25.87 55.83
C LEU A 393 28.95 24.54 55.84
N LYS A 394 28.38 23.54 56.48
CA LYS A 394 28.85 22.17 56.44
C LYS A 394 27.73 21.29 55.95
N ALA A 395 27.97 20.57 54.83
CA ALA A 395 27.05 19.61 54.25
C ALA A 395 27.68 18.22 54.22
N SER A 396 26.86 17.20 54.35
CA SER A 396 27.26 15.80 54.25
C SER A 396 26.27 15.05 53.35
N ALA A 397 26.78 14.08 52.59
CA ALA A 397 25.99 13.24 51.71
C ALA A 397 26.67 11.89 51.49
N PRO A 398 25.92 10.82 51.29
CA PRO A 398 26.50 9.54 50.88
C PRO A 398 26.95 9.61 49.40
N SER A 399 28.09 8.99 49.11
CA SER A 399 28.55 8.75 47.72
C SER A 399 28.80 7.26 47.53
N ILE A 400 28.57 6.76 46.28
CA ILE A 400 28.87 5.37 45.93
C ILE A 400 30.13 5.34 45.09
N HIS A 401 31.09 4.50 45.51
CA HIS A 401 32.36 4.32 44.82
C HIS A 401 32.43 2.95 44.17
N MET A 402 32.68 2.90 42.88
CA MET A 402 32.81 1.70 42.09
C MET A 402 34.27 1.50 41.68
N MET A 403 34.80 0.28 41.82
CA MET A 403 36.19 -0.06 41.48
C MET A 403 36.24 -1.33 40.63
N LYS A 404 37.02 -1.31 39.58
CA LYS A 404 37.34 -2.46 38.78
C LYS A 404 38.61 -3.12 39.26
N ILE A 405 38.53 -4.35 39.74
CA ILE A 405 39.67 -5.12 40.24
C ILE A 405 39.88 -6.39 39.44
N PHE A 406 41.09 -6.86 39.34
CA PHE A 406 41.40 -8.14 38.75
C PHE A 406 41.39 -9.24 39.81
N THR A 407 40.57 -10.26 39.59
CA THR A 407 40.49 -11.43 40.46
C THR A 407 41.06 -12.65 39.72
N GLN A 408 41.97 -13.35 40.36
CA GLN A 408 42.52 -14.61 39.84
C GLN A 408 41.99 -15.76 40.66
N THR A 409 41.66 -16.85 40.04
CA THR A 409 41.30 -18.12 40.70
C THR A 409 42.13 -19.24 40.14
N GLU A 410 42.45 -20.20 41.00
CA GLU A 410 43.11 -21.46 40.65
C GLU A 410 42.19 -22.58 41.05
N VAL A 411 41.91 -23.47 40.11
CA VAL A 411 41.06 -24.64 40.33
C VAL A 411 41.88 -25.84 40.04
N THR A 412 42.04 -26.70 41.04
CA THR A 412 42.86 -27.91 40.93
C THR A 412 41.98 -29.17 41.11
N PRO A 413 41.32 -29.63 40.08
CA PRO A 413 40.53 -30.86 40.15
C PRO A 413 41.46 -32.05 40.38
N ILE A 414 41.15 -32.90 41.37
CA ILE A 414 41.93 -34.14 41.63
C ILE A 414 41.46 -35.26 40.68
N VAL A 415 42.36 -35.75 39.85
CA VAL A 415 42.03 -36.67 38.75
C VAL A 415 42.28 -38.12 39.10
N GLY A 416 43.10 -38.40 40.10
CA GLY A 416 43.44 -39.80 40.49
C GLY A 416 44.89 -40.16 40.24
N SER A 417 45.26 -40.93 39.24
CA SER A 417 46.65 -41.33 38.97
C SER A 417 47.38 -40.28 38.11
N GLU A 418 48.72 -40.28 38.17
CA GLU A 418 49.59 -39.41 37.39
C GLU A 418 49.31 -39.58 35.88
N GLN A 419 49.14 -40.81 35.38
CA GLN A 419 48.83 -41.10 33.99
C GLN A 419 47.46 -40.50 33.55
N GLN A 420 46.41 -40.58 34.38
CA GLN A 420 45.10 -39.96 34.12
C GLN A 420 45.18 -38.45 34.08
N SER A 421 46.04 -37.86 34.90
CA SER A 421 46.27 -36.40 34.89
C SER A 421 46.98 -35.95 33.63
N GLU A 422 47.98 -36.69 33.17
CA GLU A 422 48.68 -36.42 31.91
C GLU A 422 47.75 -36.54 30.69
N GLU A 423 46.88 -37.54 30.65
CA GLU A 423 45.89 -37.74 29.59
C GLU A 423 44.90 -36.56 29.55
N LEU A 424 44.39 -36.12 30.69
CA LEU A 424 43.48 -34.98 30.79
C LEU A 424 44.15 -33.68 30.35
N VAL A 425 45.40 -33.42 30.82
CA VAL A 425 46.14 -32.21 30.40
C VAL A 425 46.37 -32.24 28.90
N SER A 426 46.77 -33.41 28.34
CA SER A 426 46.98 -33.54 26.89
C SER A 426 45.67 -33.30 26.10
N TYR A 427 44.54 -33.74 26.62
CA TYR A 427 43.23 -33.49 26.04
C TYR A 427 42.88 -31.97 26.05
N LEU A 428 43.02 -31.31 27.20
CA LEU A 428 42.72 -29.89 27.33
C LEU A 428 43.67 -29.03 26.51
N LEU A 429 44.94 -29.35 26.41
CA LEU A 429 45.91 -28.64 25.59
C LEU A 429 45.55 -28.75 24.10
N ARG A 430 45.11 -29.90 23.63
CA ARG A 430 44.67 -30.07 22.26
C ARG A 430 43.44 -29.25 21.94
N GLU A 431 42.43 -29.24 22.83
CA GLU A 431 41.24 -28.41 22.67
C GLU A 431 41.59 -26.90 22.67
N PHE A 432 42.54 -26.49 23.51
CA PHE A 432 43.04 -25.11 23.58
C PHE A 432 43.78 -24.72 22.30
N ASP A 433 44.58 -25.58 21.72
CA ASP A 433 45.34 -25.34 20.49
C ASP A 433 44.42 -25.28 19.25
N GLU A 434 43.37 -26.09 19.23
CA GLU A 434 42.39 -26.07 18.14
C GLU A 434 41.47 -24.84 18.18
N ASN A 435 40.97 -24.51 19.34
CA ASN A 435 40.13 -23.31 19.57
C ASN A 435 40.11 -22.94 21.05
N PRO A 436 40.78 -21.86 21.47
CA PRO A 436 40.84 -21.38 22.86
C PRO A 436 39.48 -21.21 23.55
N GLU A 437 38.42 -20.92 22.78
CA GLU A 437 37.07 -20.72 23.34
C GLU A 437 36.38 -22.05 23.67
N LYS A 438 36.69 -23.14 22.95
CA LYS A 438 36.10 -24.46 23.20
C LYS A 438 36.52 -25.07 24.53
N ILE A 439 37.68 -24.71 25.06
CA ILE A 439 38.15 -25.23 26.37
C ILE A 439 37.14 -24.94 27.48
N TRP A 440 36.39 -23.85 27.41
CA TRP A 440 35.39 -23.53 28.41
C TRP A 440 34.24 -24.53 28.47
N GLU A 441 33.94 -25.19 27.36
CA GLU A 441 32.88 -26.20 27.23
C GLU A 441 33.36 -27.61 27.56
N SER A 442 34.69 -27.81 27.63
CA SER A 442 35.30 -29.12 27.93
C SER A 442 34.85 -29.61 29.28
N ASN A 443 34.43 -30.86 29.36
CA ASN A 443 33.89 -31.49 30.57
C ASN A 443 34.98 -32.14 31.42
N ILE A 444 35.06 -31.75 32.68
CA ILE A 444 35.93 -32.35 33.71
C ILE A 444 35.03 -32.84 34.85
N PHE A 445 34.91 -34.19 34.95
CA PHE A 445 34.11 -34.85 36.00
C PHE A 445 32.64 -34.42 36.07
N GLY A 446 32.00 -34.21 34.92
CA GLY A 446 30.58 -33.87 34.86
C GLY A 446 30.29 -32.35 34.96
N LYS A 447 31.32 -31.51 35.05
CA LYS A 447 31.20 -30.04 35.00
C LYS A 447 32.06 -29.49 33.90
N SER A 448 31.60 -28.42 33.26
CA SER A 448 32.42 -27.69 32.28
C SER A 448 33.59 -26.96 32.98
N VAL A 449 34.68 -26.72 32.23
CA VAL A 449 35.78 -25.86 32.74
C VAL A 449 35.23 -24.50 33.15
N HIS A 450 34.30 -23.93 32.39
CA HIS A 450 33.64 -22.68 32.74
C HIS A 450 32.94 -22.75 34.10
N GLU A 451 32.18 -23.81 34.39
CA GLU A 451 31.49 -23.98 35.66
C GLU A 451 32.47 -24.09 36.81
N LEU A 452 33.54 -24.87 36.65
CA LEU A 452 34.57 -25.03 37.72
C LEU A 452 35.29 -23.73 38.02
N VAL A 453 35.71 -23.00 37.00
CA VAL A 453 36.38 -21.69 37.18
C VAL A 453 35.43 -20.66 37.78
N ASN A 454 34.17 -20.64 37.33
CA ASN A 454 33.16 -19.72 37.84
C ASN A 454 32.84 -19.99 39.32
N GLU A 455 32.72 -21.26 39.74
CA GLU A 455 32.60 -21.62 41.15
C GLU A 455 33.82 -21.15 41.97
N GLY A 456 35.03 -21.31 41.44
CA GLY A 456 36.25 -20.84 42.06
C GLY A 456 36.29 -19.35 42.25
N LEU A 457 35.94 -18.59 41.22
CA LEU A 457 35.84 -17.13 41.27
C LEU A 457 34.75 -16.68 42.25
N HIS A 458 33.55 -17.26 42.15
CA HIS A 458 32.44 -16.97 43.06
C HIS A 458 32.84 -17.16 44.52
N ASN A 459 33.45 -18.29 44.85
CA ASN A 459 33.90 -18.57 46.18
C ASN A 459 34.93 -17.55 46.71
N LYS A 460 35.86 -17.07 45.87
CA LYS A 460 36.82 -16.01 46.27
C LYS A 460 36.16 -14.68 46.46
N LEU A 461 35.30 -14.25 45.58
CA LEU A 461 34.61 -12.96 45.61
C LEU A 461 33.70 -12.84 46.85
N TYR A 462 32.94 -13.88 47.17
CA TYR A 462 32.00 -13.87 48.30
C TYR A 462 32.65 -14.17 49.65
N ARG A 463 33.87 -14.67 49.69
CA ARG A 463 34.63 -14.95 50.92
C ARG A 463 35.31 -13.70 51.54
N MET A 464 35.22 -12.51 50.87
CA MET A 464 35.76 -11.30 51.48
C MET A 464 35.04 -11.03 52.80
N PRO A 465 35.74 -11.02 53.96
CA PRO A 465 35.12 -10.81 55.23
C PRO A 465 34.40 -9.47 55.34
N ALA A 466 33.29 -9.44 56.08
CA ALA A 466 32.53 -8.21 56.27
C ALA A 466 33.38 -7.08 56.86
N ASP A 467 34.28 -7.42 57.77
CA ASP A 467 35.23 -6.47 58.38
C ASP A 467 36.21 -5.86 57.36
N ALA A 468 36.69 -6.66 56.41
CA ALA A 468 37.55 -6.17 55.33
C ALA A 468 36.82 -5.18 54.42
N ARG A 469 35.59 -5.51 54.05
CA ARG A 469 34.72 -4.60 53.26
C ARG A 469 34.47 -3.27 53.96
N ARG A 470 34.16 -3.32 55.26
CA ARG A 470 33.98 -2.14 56.11
C ARG A 470 35.24 -1.29 56.16
N ARG A 471 36.41 -1.88 56.46
CA ARG A 471 37.70 -1.16 56.53
C ARG A 471 38.09 -0.50 55.21
N ILE A 472 37.80 -1.10 54.08
CA ILE A 472 38.02 -0.50 52.78
C ILE A 472 37.15 0.76 52.65
N GLY A 473 35.83 0.66 52.96
CA GLY A 473 34.93 1.80 52.95
C GLY A 473 35.39 2.95 53.85
N GLU A 474 35.71 2.66 55.13
CA GLU A 474 36.22 3.64 56.10
C GLU A 474 37.55 4.31 55.65
N THR A 475 38.39 3.56 54.95
CA THR A 475 39.63 4.08 54.37
C THR A 475 39.37 5.04 53.24
N VAL A 476 38.46 4.68 52.30
CA VAL A 476 38.06 5.55 51.18
C VAL A 476 37.41 6.83 51.73
N GLU A 477 36.51 6.71 52.72
CA GLU A 477 35.87 7.85 53.38
C GLU A 477 36.88 8.82 53.98
N LYS A 478 37.90 8.31 54.73
CA LYS A 478 38.99 9.13 55.33
C LYS A 478 39.80 9.81 54.20
N ILE A 479 40.16 9.13 53.17
CA ILE A 479 40.92 9.70 52.06
C ILE A 479 40.17 10.89 51.45
N ILE A 480 38.86 10.78 51.31
CA ILE A 480 38.02 11.82 50.69
C ILE A 480 37.84 13.01 51.64
N ASN A 481 37.52 12.76 52.91
CA ASN A 481 37.18 13.80 53.83
C ASN A 481 38.42 14.54 54.39
N ASP A 482 39.51 13.83 54.69
CA ASP A 482 40.71 14.38 55.32
C ASP A 482 41.81 14.75 54.32
N GLY A 483 41.70 14.34 53.11
CA GLY A 483 42.73 14.46 52.06
C GLY A 483 43.88 13.47 52.28
N CYS A 484 44.55 13.12 51.17
CA CYS A 484 45.60 12.12 51.16
C CYS A 484 46.97 12.82 51.07
N ASN A 485 47.60 13.15 52.19
CA ASN A 485 48.95 13.75 52.28
C ASN A 485 50.04 12.76 52.73
N GLY A 486 49.79 11.44 52.73
CA GLY A 486 50.74 10.47 53.29
C GLY A 486 50.53 9.04 52.76
N LEU A 487 51.28 8.11 53.32
CA LEU A 487 51.24 6.69 53.08
C LEU A 487 49.89 6.10 53.54
N ILE A 488 49.15 5.50 52.61
CA ILE A 488 47.92 4.79 52.94
C ILE A 488 48.31 3.34 53.30
N CYS A 489 48.07 2.95 54.54
CA CYS A 489 48.25 1.59 55.02
C CYS A 489 46.86 0.98 55.31
N ILE A 490 46.42 0.01 54.51
CA ILE A 490 45.22 -0.76 54.84
C ILE A 490 45.64 -2.06 55.50
N ILE A 491 45.39 -2.16 56.80
CA ILE A 491 45.61 -3.42 57.51
C ILE A 491 44.30 -4.19 57.54
N LEU A 492 44.24 -5.25 56.69
CA LEU A 492 43.11 -6.19 56.57
C LEU A 492 43.00 -7.15 57.73
#